data_e98c0f04c0c92dc1c8aa71e75750e730
#
_entry.id   e98c0f04c0c92dc1c8aa71e75750e730
#
_cell.length_a   1.000
_cell.length_b   1.000
_cell.length_c   1.000
_cell.angle_alpha   90.00
_cell.angle_beta   90.00
_cell.angle_gamma   90.00
#
_symmetry.space_group_name_H-M   'P 1'
#
loop_
_entity.id
_entity.type
_entity.pdbx_description
1 polymer ?
#
loop_
_entity_poly.entity_id
_entity_poly.type
_entity_poly.pdbx_seq_one_letter_code
_entity_poly.pdbx_strand_id
1 'polypeptide(L)'
;KPFFRTFFSLVLLALAPVLAGAQVTVRMSDDPVDVARWIETRFGKGQIPPFSFVYGGKHSSALLPRWSYSSTKLESDDPDRIEYLYAYTDRSTGLKVECRVKGYPSFHAVEWVLNFTQTGKKDTPILEDVRVTDFRMTYPHSGEVIVHHAEGNHITKNDFAPHSTPLVAGETFAMMPEGGRSSQGQFLPFFNIQTPGGQGVVVAIGWTGTWFADIDKVGDRGFALRSGMKTMRLYLHPDESIRTPSICLLFWKGDDRMVGHNRFRRFVMAHHTPKVDGKPAHFPESSSFNYGDPSPCNEYTCLTADYAIALIRRYKQFDIVPEVFWLDAGWYSQAADYKNHKNWANTVGNWTVDRERFPEGLKPVSDAVHEAGAKFMVW
;
A
#
# COMPACT_ATOMS: atom_id res chain seq x y z
N LYS A 1 -34.15 -45.37 2.32
CA LYS A 1 -34.04 -43.90 2.13
C LYS A 1 -33.90 -43.28 3.50
N PRO A 2 -32.75 -42.71 3.89
CA PRO A 2 -32.66 -41.85 5.05
C PRO A 2 -32.67 -40.37 4.61
N PHE A 3 -33.45 -39.59 5.29
CA PHE A 3 -33.56 -38.14 5.21
C PHE A 3 -32.28 -37.51 5.85
N PHE A 4 -31.53 -36.76 5.07
CA PHE A 4 -30.51 -35.84 5.61
C PHE A 4 -31.20 -34.52 5.96
N ARG A 5 -31.27 -34.20 7.24
CA ARG A 5 -31.61 -32.86 7.75
C ARG A 5 -30.33 -32.02 7.77
N THR A 6 -30.24 -31.07 6.86
CA THR A 6 -29.20 -30.04 6.86
C THR A 6 -29.53 -29.00 7.93
N PHE A 7 -28.75 -28.94 8.99
CA PHE A 7 -28.79 -27.84 9.96
C PHE A 7 -28.05 -26.65 9.35
N PHE A 8 -28.78 -25.61 8.99
CA PHE A 8 -28.23 -24.29 8.73
C PHE A 8 -27.98 -23.61 10.08
N SER A 9 -26.73 -23.53 10.51
CA SER A 9 -26.31 -22.68 11.62
C SER A 9 -26.25 -21.23 11.12
N LEU A 10 -27.27 -20.44 11.50
CA LEU A 10 -27.25 -18.99 11.35
C LEU A 10 -26.20 -18.43 12.33
N VAL A 11 -25.02 -18.07 11.83
CA VAL A 11 -24.06 -17.26 12.59
C VAL A 11 -24.58 -15.82 12.55
N LEU A 12 -25.27 -15.40 13.60
CA LEU A 12 -25.54 -13.99 13.85
C LEU A 12 -24.20 -13.31 14.16
N LEU A 13 -23.59 -12.65 13.17
CA LEU A 13 -22.57 -11.64 13.43
C LEU A 13 -23.27 -10.48 14.15
N ALA A 14 -23.08 -10.39 15.46
CA ALA A 14 -23.41 -9.21 16.21
C ALA A 14 -22.53 -8.06 15.71
N LEU A 15 -23.08 -7.19 14.87
CA LEU A 15 -22.52 -5.88 14.57
C LEU A 15 -22.47 -5.09 15.89
N ALA A 16 -21.31 -5.07 16.55
CA ALA A 16 -21.07 -4.14 17.64
C ALA A 16 -21.31 -2.71 17.10
N PRO A 17 -22.06 -1.86 17.81
CA PRO A 17 -22.26 -0.49 17.39
C PRO A 17 -20.89 0.17 17.31
N VAL A 18 -20.49 0.58 16.11
CA VAL A 18 -19.32 1.45 15.92
C VAL A 18 -19.60 2.71 16.71
N LEU A 19 -18.88 2.91 17.82
CA LEU A 19 -18.89 4.15 18.59
C LEU A 19 -18.47 5.26 17.62
N ALA A 20 -19.42 6.00 17.09
CA ALA A 20 -19.19 7.11 16.19
C ALA A 20 -18.45 8.20 16.96
N GLY A 21 -17.10 8.18 16.90
CA GLY A 21 -16.26 9.24 17.43
C GLY A 21 -16.43 10.52 16.60
N ALA A 22 -16.07 11.66 17.18
CA ALA A 22 -16.07 12.93 16.48
C ALA A 22 -15.02 12.90 15.36
N GLN A 23 -15.46 12.97 14.11
CA GLN A 23 -14.58 13.13 12.94
C GLN A 23 -14.28 14.61 12.70
N VAL A 24 -13.02 14.91 12.39
CA VAL A 24 -12.63 16.26 11.97
C VAL A 24 -13.18 16.59 10.58
N THR A 25 -13.58 17.85 10.36
CA THR A 25 -13.97 18.33 9.03
C THR A 25 -12.84 19.12 8.40
N VAL A 26 -12.38 18.64 7.24
CA VAL A 26 -11.41 19.30 6.36
C VAL A 26 -12.20 20.08 5.30
N ARG A 27 -11.91 21.37 5.14
CA ARG A 27 -12.54 22.19 4.10
C ARG A 27 -11.58 22.39 2.94
N MET A 28 -12.01 22.03 1.75
CA MET A 28 -11.40 22.50 0.51
C MET A 28 -11.92 23.91 0.19
N SER A 29 -11.09 24.71 -0.42
CA SER A 29 -11.44 26.06 -0.91
C SER A 29 -11.03 26.17 -2.38
N ASP A 30 -11.48 27.24 -3.03
CA ASP A 30 -11.03 27.56 -4.39
C ASP A 30 -9.57 28.07 -4.44
N ASP A 31 -9.00 28.42 -3.30
CA ASP A 31 -7.59 28.79 -3.18
C ASP A 31 -6.70 27.56 -3.04
N PRO A 32 -5.43 27.65 -3.49
CA PRO A 32 -4.44 26.62 -3.24
C PRO A 32 -4.28 26.31 -1.75
N VAL A 33 -4.06 25.05 -1.40
CA VAL A 33 -3.89 24.63 0.00
C VAL A 33 -2.57 25.20 0.54
N ASP A 34 -2.65 26.01 1.57
CA ASP A 34 -1.51 26.36 2.42
C ASP A 34 -1.19 25.15 3.31
N VAL A 35 -0.13 24.45 2.96
CA VAL A 35 0.28 23.18 3.59
C VAL A 35 0.66 23.39 5.06
N ALA A 36 1.38 24.45 5.40
CA ALA A 36 1.79 24.72 6.77
C ALA A 36 0.58 24.95 7.67
N ARG A 37 -0.31 25.83 7.24
CA ARG A 37 -1.56 26.13 7.94
C ARG A 37 -2.47 24.91 8.04
N TRP A 38 -2.52 24.08 6.98
CA TRP A 38 -3.28 22.83 6.99
C TRP A 38 -2.79 21.89 8.10
N ILE A 39 -1.46 21.71 8.23
CA ILE A 39 -0.86 20.87 9.26
C ILE A 39 -1.19 21.43 10.66
N GLU A 40 -0.95 22.71 10.90
CA GLU A 40 -1.21 23.34 12.21
C GLU A 40 -2.66 23.23 12.65
N THR A 41 -3.61 23.42 11.73
CA THR A 41 -5.04 23.37 12.01
C THR A 41 -5.59 21.95 12.17
N ARG A 42 -4.83 20.92 11.84
CA ARG A 42 -5.26 19.50 11.95
C ARG A 42 -4.52 18.73 13.03
N PHE A 43 -3.27 19.04 13.29
CA PHE A 43 -2.45 18.34 14.26
C PHE A 43 -2.06 19.19 15.46
N GLY A 44 -2.31 20.47 15.44
CA GLY A 44 -1.96 21.40 16.51
C GLY A 44 -2.64 21.07 17.85
N LYS A 45 -2.17 21.71 18.91
CA LYS A 45 -2.69 21.49 20.27
C LYS A 45 -4.20 21.77 20.34
N GLY A 46 -4.95 20.85 20.91
CA GLY A 46 -6.41 20.95 21.07
C GLY A 46 -7.22 20.68 19.82
N GLN A 47 -6.58 20.34 18.70
CA GLN A 47 -7.27 19.92 17.48
C GLN A 47 -7.64 18.43 17.56
N ILE A 48 -8.68 18.04 16.85
CA ILE A 48 -8.99 16.63 16.59
C ILE A 48 -8.16 16.23 15.36
N PRO A 49 -7.19 15.30 15.48
CA PRO A 49 -6.38 14.92 14.33
C PRO A 49 -7.19 14.12 13.29
N PRO A 50 -6.72 14.06 12.01
CA PRO A 50 -7.41 13.37 10.93
C PRO A 50 -7.21 11.84 10.97
N PHE A 51 -6.98 11.28 12.14
CA PHE A 51 -6.85 9.84 12.41
C PHE A 51 -7.60 9.45 13.67
N SER A 52 -7.91 8.18 13.80
CA SER A 52 -8.55 7.64 15.01
C SER A 52 -8.09 6.21 15.32
N PHE A 53 -8.36 5.78 16.54
CA PHE A 53 -8.14 4.42 17.01
C PHE A 53 -9.02 4.14 18.22
N VAL A 54 -9.21 2.86 18.54
CA VAL A 54 -9.84 2.42 19.78
C VAL A 54 -8.77 1.84 20.68
N TYR A 55 -8.75 2.28 21.95
CA TYR A 55 -7.78 1.85 22.95
C TYR A 55 -8.46 1.55 24.27
N GLY A 56 -8.34 0.29 24.73
CA GLY A 56 -9.05 -0.19 25.93
C GLY A 56 -10.57 0.02 25.83
N GLY A 57 -11.14 -0.21 24.64
CA GLY A 57 -12.56 -0.04 24.34
C GLY A 57 -13.04 1.41 24.24
N LYS A 58 -12.14 2.41 24.25
CA LYS A 58 -12.50 3.84 24.15
C LYS A 58 -11.94 4.45 22.86
N HIS A 59 -12.75 5.25 22.19
CA HIS A 59 -12.35 5.95 20.98
C HIS A 59 -11.34 7.07 21.28
N SER A 60 -10.36 7.25 20.42
CA SER A 60 -9.25 8.21 20.57
C SER A 60 -9.70 9.67 20.76
N SER A 61 -10.83 10.07 20.18
CA SER A 61 -11.38 11.42 20.37
C SER A 61 -11.73 11.75 21.83
N ALA A 62 -12.05 10.72 22.65
CA ALA A 62 -12.28 10.88 24.09
C ALA A 62 -10.99 10.80 24.92
N LEU A 63 -9.92 10.23 24.36
CA LEU A 63 -8.67 9.96 25.06
C LEU A 63 -7.63 11.06 24.82
N LEU A 64 -7.36 11.41 23.56
CA LEU A 64 -6.30 12.33 23.16
C LEU A 64 -6.37 13.72 23.85
N PRO A 65 -7.55 14.32 24.10
CA PRO A 65 -7.65 15.59 24.83
C PRO A 65 -7.14 15.52 26.29
N ARG A 66 -7.07 14.31 26.86
CA ARG A 66 -6.65 14.05 28.25
C ARG A 66 -5.19 13.60 28.35
N TRP A 67 -4.59 13.22 27.23
CA TRP A 67 -3.22 12.74 27.19
C TRP A 67 -2.22 13.89 27.18
N SER A 68 -1.00 13.61 27.59
CA SER A 68 0.08 14.60 27.43
C SER A 68 0.35 14.80 25.97
N TYR A 69 0.45 16.06 25.54
CA TYR A 69 0.70 16.44 24.15
C TYR A 69 2.01 17.22 24.03
N SER A 70 2.78 16.91 23.00
CA SER A 70 3.92 17.71 22.56
C SER A 70 3.96 17.81 21.05
N SER A 71 4.59 18.88 20.54
CA SER A 71 4.86 19.07 19.13
C SER A 71 6.27 19.64 18.95
N THR A 72 6.97 19.12 17.94
CA THR A 72 8.33 19.53 17.59
C THR A 72 8.41 19.71 16.08
N LYS A 73 8.89 20.87 15.64
CA LYS A 73 9.28 21.05 14.24
C LYS A 73 10.64 20.41 14.06
N LEU A 74 10.75 19.53 13.06
CA LEU A 74 11.99 18.85 12.74
C LEU A 74 12.76 19.60 11.64
N GLU A 75 14.07 19.48 11.65
CA GLU A 75 14.90 19.94 10.55
C GLU A 75 14.72 19.01 9.33
N SER A 76 14.86 19.57 8.15
CA SER A 76 14.74 18.88 6.88
C SER A 76 15.86 19.26 5.94
N ASP A 77 16.54 18.30 5.37
CA ASP A 77 17.54 18.51 4.32
C ASP A 77 16.92 18.83 2.96
N ASP A 78 15.60 18.64 2.83
CA ASP A 78 14.83 18.94 1.62
C ASP A 78 14.18 20.33 1.77
N PRO A 79 14.55 21.33 0.94
CA PRO A 79 14.03 22.68 1.05
C PRO A 79 12.51 22.81 0.77
N ASP A 80 11.93 21.84 0.07
CA ASP A 80 10.47 21.79 -0.18
C ASP A 80 9.72 20.98 0.90
N ARG A 81 10.38 20.57 1.97
CA ARG A 81 9.75 19.73 3.00
C ARG A 81 9.75 20.43 4.36
N ILE A 82 8.56 20.61 4.91
CA ILE A 82 8.36 20.97 6.32
C ILE A 82 7.97 19.72 7.09
N GLU A 83 8.50 19.55 8.30
CA GLU A 83 8.30 18.32 9.05
C GLU A 83 8.01 18.60 10.53
N TYR A 84 7.02 17.86 11.07
CA TYR A 84 6.61 17.96 12.47
C TYR A 84 6.46 16.57 13.08
N LEU A 85 6.79 16.48 14.37
CA LEU A 85 6.49 15.34 15.20
C LEU A 85 5.48 15.77 16.27
N TYR A 86 4.29 15.18 16.24
CA TYR A 86 3.26 15.34 17.27
C TYR A 86 3.20 14.09 18.11
N ALA A 87 3.21 14.22 19.43
CA ALA A 87 3.17 13.08 20.32
C ALA A 87 2.06 13.23 21.37
N TYR A 88 1.38 12.12 21.61
CA TYR A 88 0.34 11.96 22.61
C TYR A 88 0.75 10.81 23.53
N THR A 89 0.75 11.01 24.84
CA THR A 89 1.16 9.98 25.81
C THR A 89 0.09 9.79 26.87
N ASP A 90 -0.39 8.57 27.00
CA ASP A 90 -1.18 8.13 28.14
C ASP A 90 -0.25 7.85 29.32
N ARG A 91 -0.24 8.73 30.30
CA ARG A 91 0.58 8.57 31.51
C ARG A 91 0.15 7.40 32.38
N SER A 92 -1.08 6.91 32.21
CA SER A 92 -1.62 5.82 33.05
C SER A 92 -1.15 4.45 32.61
N THR A 93 -1.00 4.24 31.31
CA THR A 93 -0.59 2.95 30.73
C THR A 93 0.82 2.99 30.12
N GLY A 94 1.31 4.18 29.76
CA GLY A 94 2.59 4.35 29.08
C GLY A 94 2.49 4.31 27.55
N LEU A 95 1.31 4.14 26.95
CA LEU A 95 1.19 4.20 25.50
C LEU A 95 1.53 5.59 24.98
N LYS A 96 2.49 5.67 24.07
CA LYS A 96 2.87 6.85 23.32
C LYS A 96 2.46 6.70 21.87
N VAL A 97 1.74 7.67 21.32
CA VAL A 97 1.35 7.76 19.90
C VAL A 97 2.09 8.93 19.29
N GLU A 98 2.97 8.66 18.36
CA GLU A 98 3.72 9.66 17.59
C GLU A 98 3.17 9.75 16.18
N CYS A 99 2.78 10.95 15.77
CA CYS A 99 2.38 11.25 14.40
C CYS A 99 3.47 12.11 13.76
N ARG A 100 4.19 11.54 12.82
CA ARG A 100 5.17 12.26 12.00
C ARG A 100 4.48 12.79 10.78
N VAL A 101 4.46 14.11 10.61
CA VAL A 101 3.77 14.81 9.53
C VAL A 101 4.78 15.52 8.66
N LYS A 102 4.68 15.33 7.35
CA LYS A 102 5.47 16.02 6.34
C LYS A 102 4.56 16.83 5.45
N GLY A 103 4.95 18.05 5.16
CA GLY A 103 4.29 18.91 4.21
C GLY A 103 5.20 19.26 3.05
N TYR A 104 4.64 19.36 1.85
CA TYR A 104 5.34 19.67 0.61
C TYR A 104 4.62 20.82 -0.10
N PRO A 105 5.01 22.08 0.19
CA PRO A 105 4.32 23.27 -0.32
C PRO A 105 4.22 23.31 -1.85
N SER A 106 5.29 23.00 -2.58
CA SER A 106 5.32 23.02 -4.05
C SER A 106 4.36 22.02 -4.72
N PHE A 107 3.97 20.98 -3.98
CA PHE A 107 3.04 19.96 -4.46
C PHE A 107 1.65 20.06 -3.85
N HIS A 108 1.42 20.97 -2.89
CA HIS A 108 0.22 21.02 -2.06
C HIS A 108 -0.09 19.64 -1.45
N ALA A 109 0.94 18.96 -0.95
CA ALA A 109 0.83 17.62 -0.41
C ALA A 109 1.15 17.59 1.09
N VAL A 110 0.45 16.69 1.80
CA VAL A 110 0.70 16.39 3.22
C VAL A 110 0.76 14.88 3.37
N GLU A 111 1.76 14.41 4.12
CA GLU A 111 1.91 13.01 4.49
C GLU A 111 1.97 12.85 5.99
N TRP A 112 1.46 11.73 6.50
CA TRP A 112 1.68 11.38 7.90
C TRP A 112 1.71 9.87 8.11
N VAL A 113 2.31 9.47 9.21
CA VAL A 113 2.39 8.09 9.69
C VAL A 113 2.28 8.10 11.21
N LEU A 114 1.65 7.07 11.78
CA LEU A 114 1.55 6.88 13.22
C LEU A 114 2.53 5.80 13.67
N ASN A 115 3.14 6.03 14.82
CA ASN A 115 3.88 5.02 15.56
C ASN A 115 3.27 4.92 16.97
N PHE A 116 2.98 3.70 17.39
CA PHE A 116 2.51 3.38 18.72
C PHE A 116 3.62 2.68 19.47
N THR A 117 4.03 3.20 20.61
CA THR A 117 5.13 2.65 21.42
C THR A 117 4.68 2.49 22.87
N GLN A 118 4.90 1.31 23.45
CA GLN A 118 4.70 1.12 24.87
C GLN A 118 5.96 1.56 25.63
N THR A 119 5.85 2.67 26.37
CA THR A 119 6.94 3.23 27.19
C THR A 119 6.77 2.90 28.68
N GLY A 120 5.70 2.19 29.05
CA GLY A 120 5.41 1.75 30.41
C GLY A 120 6.02 0.37 30.70
N LYS A 121 5.76 -0.12 31.91
CA LYS A 121 6.33 -1.39 32.42
C LYS A 121 5.38 -2.60 32.28
N LYS A 122 4.21 -2.42 31.71
CA LYS A 122 3.18 -3.46 31.57
C LYS A 122 2.66 -3.44 30.14
N ASP A 123 2.05 -4.53 29.72
CA ASP A 123 1.35 -4.61 28.46
C ASP A 123 0.27 -3.52 28.36
N THR A 124 0.09 -3.00 27.14
CA THR A 124 -0.99 -2.05 26.89
C THR A 124 -2.36 -2.74 26.97
N PRO A 125 -3.44 -2.01 27.27
CA PRO A 125 -4.77 -2.37 26.81
C PRO A 125 -4.80 -2.64 25.31
N ILE A 126 -5.86 -3.34 24.84
CA ILE A 126 -6.05 -3.63 23.42
C ILE A 126 -6.12 -2.33 22.61
N LEU A 127 -5.33 -2.29 21.55
CA LEU A 127 -5.34 -1.28 20.49
C LEU A 127 -5.98 -1.90 19.25
N GLU A 128 -7.03 -1.28 18.74
CA GLU A 128 -7.81 -1.79 17.63
C GLU A 128 -8.46 -0.66 16.82
N ASP A 129 -9.03 -0.99 15.65
CA ASP A 129 -9.70 -0.07 14.73
C ASP A 129 -8.86 1.19 14.44
N VAL A 130 -7.58 0.98 14.08
CA VAL A 130 -6.65 2.07 13.78
C VAL A 130 -6.90 2.58 12.38
N ARG A 131 -7.47 3.78 12.30
CA ARG A 131 -7.75 4.51 11.05
C ARG A 131 -6.72 5.62 10.90
N VAL A 132 -5.83 5.47 9.95
CA VAL A 132 -4.78 6.46 9.70
C VAL A 132 -5.36 7.69 9.01
N THR A 133 -6.47 7.52 8.25
CA THR A 133 -7.40 8.61 7.92
C THR A 133 -8.75 8.36 8.57
N ASP A 134 -9.30 9.38 9.20
CA ASP A 134 -10.67 9.39 9.72
C ASP A 134 -11.18 10.84 9.76
N PHE A 135 -11.64 11.33 8.60
CA PHE A 135 -12.11 12.70 8.48
C PHE A 135 -13.22 12.85 7.46
N ARG A 136 -13.95 13.97 7.57
CA ARG A 136 -14.89 14.45 6.54
C ARG A 136 -14.22 15.55 5.74
N MET A 137 -14.41 15.54 4.44
CA MET A 137 -13.97 16.62 3.56
C MET A 137 -15.19 17.33 2.99
N THR A 138 -15.17 18.67 3.01
CA THR A 138 -16.20 19.50 2.40
C THR A 138 -15.59 20.38 1.32
N TYR A 139 -16.38 20.68 0.30
CA TYR A 139 -15.96 21.47 -0.87
C TYR A 139 -17.04 22.50 -1.23
N PRO A 140 -16.67 23.62 -1.96
CA PRO A 140 -17.55 24.76 -2.12
C PRO A 140 -18.71 24.53 -3.09
N HIS A 141 -18.56 23.67 -4.09
CA HIS A 141 -19.52 23.50 -5.19
C HIS A 141 -20.33 22.21 -5.03
N SER A 142 -21.63 22.25 -5.33
CA SER A 142 -22.49 21.06 -5.36
C SER A 142 -22.30 20.28 -6.66
N GLY A 143 -22.46 18.97 -6.61
CA GLY A 143 -22.37 18.12 -7.78
C GLY A 143 -21.83 16.71 -7.47
N GLU A 144 -21.49 16.01 -8.52
CA GLU A 144 -20.98 14.64 -8.44
C GLU A 144 -19.53 14.60 -7.92
N VAL A 145 -19.25 13.64 -7.07
CA VAL A 145 -17.89 13.28 -6.64
C VAL A 145 -17.51 11.98 -7.32
N ILE A 146 -16.37 11.97 -7.99
CA ILE A 146 -15.91 10.80 -8.75
C ILE A 146 -14.60 10.31 -8.15
N VAL A 147 -14.51 9.01 -7.86
CA VAL A 147 -13.28 8.34 -7.48
C VAL A 147 -12.65 7.71 -8.72
N HIS A 148 -11.51 8.23 -9.13
CA HIS A 148 -10.68 7.64 -10.19
C HIS A 148 -9.67 6.71 -9.55
N HIS A 149 -9.73 5.44 -9.89
CA HIS A 149 -8.88 4.39 -9.36
C HIS A 149 -8.43 3.46 -10.50
N ALA A 150 -7.54 2.54 -10.19
CA ALA A 150 -7.12 1.53 -11.17
C ALA A 150 -7.08 0.15 -10.50
N GLU A 151 -7.26 -0.88 -11.31
CA GLU A 151 -7.04 -2.26 -10.88
C GLU A 151 -5.58 -2.45 -10.44
N GLY A 152 -5.38 -3.36 -9.50
CA GLY A 152 -4.07 -3.86 -9.16
C GLY A 152 -3.62 -4.95 -10.14
N ASN A 153 -2.66 -5.77 -9.71
CA ASN A 153 -2.11 -6.84 -10.53
C ASN A 153 -2.84 -8.16 -10.30
N HIS A 154 -3.37 -8.75 -11.37
CA HIS A 154 -3.95 -10.10 -11.42
C HIS A 154 -3.18 -11.03 -12.37
N ILE A 155 -2.14 -10.53 -13.05
CA ILE A 155 -1.43 -11.20 -14.15
C ILE A 155 -2.39 -11.45 -15.32
N THR A 156 -3.13 -10.40 -15.69
CA THR A 156 -4.11 -10.41 -16.80
C THR A 156 -3.92 -9.20 -17.68
N LYS A 157 -4.56 -9.21 -18.84
CA LYS A 157 -4.57 -8.06 -19.76
C LYS A 157 -5.28 -6.81 -19.20
N ASN A 158 -6.02 -6.95 -18.09
CA ASN A 158 -6.75 -5.86 -17.43
C ASN A 158 -5.95 -5.24 -16.29
N ASP A 159 -4.73 -5.73 -16.00
CA ASP A 159 -3.88 -5.16 -14.97
C ASP A 159 -3.72 -3.65 -15.18
N PHE A 160 -3.89 -2.91 -14.08
CA PHE A 160 -3.81 -1.44 -14.06
C PHE A 160 -4.87 -0.70 -14.86
N ALA A 161 -5.95 -1.38 -15.28
CA ALA A 161 -7.05 -0.75 -15.99
C ALA A 161 -7.67 0.39 -15.16
N PRO A 162 -7.84 1.59 -15.74
CA PRO A 162 -8.40 2.75 -15.04
C PRO A 162 -9.92 2.69 -14.97
N HIS A 163 -10.46 3.11 -13.82
CA HIS A 163 -11.89 3.23 -13.57
C HIS A 163 -12.24 4.60 -13.00
N SER A 164 -13.52 4.98 -13.14
CA SER A 164 -14.08 6.21 -12.59
C SER A 164 -15.44 5.89 -12.02
N THR A 165 -15.56 5.95 -10.69
CA THR A 165 -16.77 5.54 -9.97
C THR A 165 -17.37 6.74 -9.26
N PRO A 166 -18.60 7.16 -9.56
CA PRO A 166 -19.29 8.20 -8.81
C PRO A 166 -19.66 7.70 -7.40
N LEU A 167 -19.56 8.58 -6.41
CA LEU A 167 -20.01 8.28 -5.06
C LEU A 167 -21.53 8.41 -4.95
N VAL A 168 -22.19 7.35 -4.49
CA VAL A 168 -23.63 7.30 -4.28
C VAL A 168 -23.95 7.57 -2.81
N ALA A 169 -24.94 8.42 -2.57
CA ALA A 169 -25.39 8.71 -1.21
C ALA A 169 -26.00 7.45 -0.55
N GLY A 170 -25.56 7.17 0.68
CA GLY A 170 -26.00 6.00 1.44
C GLY A 170 -25.24 4.71 1.13
N GLU A 171 -24.28 4.75 0.21
CA GLU A 171 -23.39 3.63 -0.11
C GLU A 171 -21.95 3.96 0.27
N THR A 172 -21.21 2.96 0.71
CA THR A 172 -19.77 3.07 0.94
C THR A 172 -19.00 2.53 -0.27
N PHE A 173 -18.17 3.36 -0.89
CA PHE A 173 -17.21 2.88 -1.86
C PHE A 173 -15.98 2.36 -1.10
N ALA A 174 -15.90 1.03 -0.99
CA ALA A 174 -14.87 0.33 -0.23
C ALA A 174 -13.78 -0.21 -1.16
N MET A 175 -12.53 0.06 -0.82
CA MET A 175 -11.35 -0.43 -1.56
C MET A 175 -10.42 -1.18 -0.62
N MET A 176 -9.88 -2.29 -1.10
CA MET A 176 -8.82 -3.05 -0.41
C MET A 176 -8.11 -3.97 -1.41
N PRO A 177 -6.84 -4.33 -1.19
CA PRO A 177 -6.15 -5.32 -2.01
C PRO A 177 -6.63 -6.74 -1.68
N GLU A 178 -6.31 -7.65 -2.55
CA GLU A 178 -6.48 -9.09 -2.36
C GLU A 178 -5.14 -9.76 -2.00
N GLY A 179 -5.17 -10.94 -1.42
CA GLY A 179 -3.98 -11.79 -1.22
C GLY A 179 -2.87 -11.21 -0.34
N GLY A 180 -3.12 -10.15 0.43
CA GLY A 180 -2.17 -9.60 1.40
C GLY A 180 -1.04 -8.73 0.82
N ARG A 181 -1.04 -8.44 -0.49
CA ARG A 181 -0.10 -7.51 -1.15
C ARG A 181 -0.82 -6.22 -1.53
N SER A 182 -0.15 -5.08 -1.34
CA SER A 182 -0.79 -3.75 -1.43
C SER A 182 -1.37 -3.40 -2.81
N SER A 183 -0.86 -4.00 -3.89
CA SER A 183 -1.26 -3.73 -5.27
C SER A 183 -1.79 -4.96 -5.99
N GLN A 184 -2.23 -5.98 -5.25
CA GLN A 184 -2.86 -7.16 -5.83
C GLN A 184 -4.37 -7.04 -5.79
N GLY A 185 -5.04 -7.51 -6.85
CA GLY A 185 -6.49 -7.53 -6.91
C GLY A 185 -7.08 -6.29 -7.57
N GLN A 186 -8.23 -5.87 -7.10
CA GLN A 186 -9.06 -4.87 -7.76
C GLN A 186 -8.57 -3.42 -7.61
N PHE A 187 -7.63 -3.13 -6.71
CA PHE A 187 -7.25 -1.75 -6.40
C PHE A 187 -5.76 -1.56 -6.22
N LEU A 188 -5.22 -0.48 -6.83
CA LEU A 188 -3.93 0.09 -6.46
C LEU A 188 -4.07 0.94 -5.19
N PRO A 189 -2.99 1.07 -4.36
CA PRO A 189 -3.02 1.80 -3.10
C PRO A 189 -3.01 3.33 -3.28
N PHE A 190 -3.47 3.84 -4.40
CA PHE A 190 -3.66 5.27 -4.66
C PHE A 190 -4.84 5.51 -5.60
N PHE A 191 -5.54 6.58 -5.35
CA PHE A 191 -6.75 6.96 -6.10
C PHE A 191 -6.94 8.48 -6.04
N ASN A 192 -7.74 9.02 -6.95
CA ASN A 192 -7.97 10.46 -7.06
C ASN A 192 -9.46 10.75 -6.88
N ILE A 193 -9.80 11.49 -5.84
CA ILE A 193 -11.18 11.93 -5.56
C ILE A 193 -11.36 13.31 -6.20
N GLN A 194 -12.08 13.34 -7.32
CA GLN A 194 -12.46 14.58 -7.99
C GLN A 194 -13.76 15.12 -7.40
N THR A 195 -13.75 16.39 -7.00
CA THR A 195 -14.92 17.10 -6.50
C THR A 195 -15.40 18.14 -7.52
N PRO A 196 -16.65 18.60 -7.44
CA PRO A 196 -17.16 19.66 -8.30
C PRO A 196 -16.31 20.94 -8.20
N GLY A 197 -16.28 21.73 -9.30
CA GLY A 197 -15.52 22.96 -9.36
C GLY A 197 -14.06 22.82 -9.81
N GLY A 198 -13.71 21.70 -10.46
CA GLY A 198 -12.38 21.50 -11.04
C GLY A 198 -11.29 21.40 -9.97
N GLN A 199 -11.52 20.61 -8.94
CA GLN A 199 -10.57 20.36 -7.87
C GLN A 199 -10.66 18.93 -7.36
N GLY A 200 -9.66 18.48 -6.62
CA GLY A 200 -9.68 17.16 -6.02
C GLY A 200 -8.48 16.89 -5.11
N VAL A 201 -8.45 15.67 -4.63
CA VAL A 201 -7.36 15.17 -3.78
C VAL A 201 -6.94 13.78 -4.25
N VAL A 202 -5.65 13.62 -4.54
CA VAL A 202 -5.06 12.29 -4.68
C VAL A 202 -4.75 11.77 -3.29
N VAL A 203 -5.20 10.56 -3.02
CA VAL A 203 -4.93 9.82 -1.79
C VAL A 203 -4.00 8.66 -2.11
N ALA A 204 -2.92 8.51 -1.35
CA ALA A 204 -2.05 7.36 -1.47
C ALA A 204 -1.80 6.71 -0.10
N ILE A 205 -1.78 5.37 -0.08
CA ILE A 205 -1.63 4.56 1.12
C ILE A 205 -0.29 3.80 1.02
N GLY A 206 0.70 4.25 1.78
CA GLY A 206 2.04 3.66 1.80
C GLY A 206 2.11 2.47 2.76
N TRP A 207 1.65 1.31 2.30
CA TRP A 207 1.66 0.06 3.04
C TRP A 207 1.92 -1.13 2.12
N THR A 208 2.70 -2.09 2.58
CA THR A 208 3.03 -3.29 1.79
C THR A 208 2.04 -4.44 1.96
N GLY A 209 1.21 -4.39 3.00
CA GLY A 209 0.21 -5.41 3.33
C GLY A 209 -1.21 -4.98 2.99
N THR A 210 -2.18 -5.63 3.64
CA THR A 210 -3.60 -5.38 3.42
C THR A 210 -4.04 -4.07 4.07
N TRP A 211 -4.28 -3.07 3.25
CA TRP A 211 -4.88 -1.79 3.62
C TRP A 211 -6.38 -1.78 3.33
N PHE A 212 -7.08 -0.76 3.79
CA PHE A 212 -8.44 -0.45 3.34
C PHE A 212 -8.61 1.05 3.14
N ALA A 213 -9.58 1.42 2.31
CA ALA A 213 -10.11 2.77 2.21
C ALA A 213 -11.62 2.71 1.95
N ASP A 214 -12.37 3.38 2.83
CA ASP A 214 -13.83 3.53 2.72
C ASP A 214 -14.14 5.00 2.47
N ILE A 215 -14.94 5.27 1.43
CA ILE A 215 -15.37 6.61 1.05
C ILE A 215 -16.89 6.65 1.04
N ASP A 216 -17.48 7.54 1.85
CA ASP A 216 -18.93 7.76 1.88
C ASP A 216 -19.26 9.15 1.36
N LYS A 217 -20.29 9.27 0.54
CA LYS A 217 -20.87 10.56 0.19
C LYS A 217 -21.58 11.16 1.40
N VAL A 218 -21.24 12.39 1.77
CA VAL A 218 -21.82 13.09 2.93
C VAL A 218 -22.48 14.39 2.49
N GLY A 219 -23.81 14.39 2.44
CA GLY A 219 -24.57 15.53 1.92
C GLY A 219 -24.18 15.92 0.49
N ASP A 220 -24.52 17.11 0.05
CA ASP A 220 -24.29 17.57 -1.33
C ASP A 220 -22.86 18.02 -1.59
N ARG A 221 -22.13 18.42 -0.54
CA ARG A 221 -20.80 19.04 -0.64
C ARG A 221 -19.77 18.40 0.29
N GLY A 222 -19.82 17.09 0.43
CA GLY A 222 -18.87 16.39 1.29
C GLY A 222 -18.72 14.91 1.00
N PHE A 223 -17.62 14.37 1.49
CA PHE A 223 -17.39 12.94 1.64
C PHE A 223 -16.64 12.66 2.95
N ALA A 224 -16.76 11.45 3.45
CA ALA A 224 -15.94 10.94 4.55
C ALA A 224 -14.91 9.97 3.99
N LEU A 225 -13.69 10.01 4.50
CA LEU A 225 -12.62 9.08 4.15
C LEU A 225 -12.09 8.40 5.41
N ARG A 226 -12.08 7.08 5.40
CA ARG A 226 -11.44 6.25 6.42
C ARG A 226 -10.48 5.29 5.73
N SER A 227 -9.25 5.21 6.22
CA SER A 227 -8.28 4.24 5.72
C SER A 227 -7.29 3.81 6.80
N GLY A 228 -6.68 2.66 6.60
CA GLY A 228 -5.72 2.12 7.54
C GLY A 228 -5.35 0.67 7.23
N MET A 229 -4.95 -0.08 8.25
CA MET A 229 -4.77 -1.53 8.15
C MET A 229 -6.14 -2.22 8.27
N LYS A 230 -6.40 -3.21 7.41
CA LYS A 230 -7.71 -3.88 7.34
C LYS A 230 -8.10 -4.54 8.67
N THR A 231 -7.16 -5.22 9.29
CA THR A 231 -7.37 -5.87 10.58
C THR A 231 -6.21 -5.54 11.50
N MET A 232 -6.51 -4.86 12.59
CA MET A 232 -5.55 -4.61 13.64
C MET A 232 -6.26 -4.70 14.99
N ARG A 233 -5.86 -5.67 15.80
CA ARG A 233 -6.31 -5.84 17.18
C ARG A 233 -5.20 -6.51 17.95
N LEU A 234 -4.48 -5.76 18.76
CA LEU A 234 -3.31 -6.23 19.48
C LEU A 234 -3.10 -5.43 20.78
N TYR A 235 -2.14 -5.85 21.59
CA TYR A 235 -1.52 -5.08 22.65
C TYR A 235 -0.01 -5.03 22.41
N LEU A 236 0.67 -4.10 23.04
CA LEU A 236 2.13 -3.95 22.99
C LEU A 236 2.73 -4.33 24.34
N HIS A 237 3.78 -5.13 24.30
CA HIS A 237 4.64 -5.36 25.47
C HIS A 237 5.52 -4.13 25.76
N PRO A 238 6.08 -3.99 26.97
CA PRO A 238 7.06 -2.95 27.28
C PRO A 238 8.14 -2.86 26.19
N ASP A 239 8.47 -1.62 25.78
CA ASP A 239 9.44 -1.28 24.74
C ASP A 239 9.10 -1.74 23.31
N GLU A 240 7.94 -2.37 23.10
CA GLU A 240 7.46 -2.65 21.74
C GLU A 240 6.88 -1.43 21.06
N SER A 241 7.09 -1.38 19.74
CA SER A 241 6.47 -0.37 18.89
C SER A 241 5.97 -0.94 17.58
N ILE A 242 4.91 -0.32 17.04
CA ILE A 242 4.37 -0.62 15.72
C ILE A 242 4.17 0.65 14.93
N ARG A 243 4.33 0.53 13.62
CA ARG A 243 4.08 1.58 12.65
C ARG A 243 2.83 1.27 11.85
N THR A 244 2.05 2.31 11.50
CA THR A 244 0.91 2.21 10.59
C THR A 244 1.31 2.40 9.12
N PRO A 245 0.37 2.21 8.17
CA PRO A 245 0.48 2.81 6.84
C PRO A 245 0.83 4.30 6.92
N SER A 246 1.59 4.82 5.97
CA SER A 246 1.66 6.26 5.73
C SER A 246 0.52 6.68 4.80
N ILE A 247 0.03 7.89 4.99
CA ILE A 247 -1.01 8.47 4.14
C ILE A 247 -0.43 9.69 3.46
N CYS A 248 -0.70 9.86 2.17
CA CYS A 248 -0.46 11.09 1.43
C CYS A 248 -1.80 11.65 0.93
N LEU A 249 -2.03 12.93 1.18
CA LEU A 249 -3.06 13.75 0.54
C LEU A 249 -2.38 14.79 -0.34
N LEU A 250 -2.63 14.76 -1.63
CA LEU A 250 -2.11 15.73 -2.59
C LEU A 250 -3.29 16.46 -3.23
N PHE A 251 -3.42 17.76 -2.92
CA PHE A 251 -4.50 18.60 -3.41
C PHE A 251 -4.17 19.16 -4.79
N TRP A 252 -5.18 19.24 -5.65
CA TRP A 252 -5.01 19.75 -7.00
C TRP A 252 -6.23 20.56 -7.44
N LYS A 253 -6.02 21.46 -8.42
CA LYS A 253 -7.04 22.26 -9.09
C LYS A 253 -6.76 22.29 -10.58
N GLY A 254 -7.80 22.20 -11.39
CA GLY A 254 -7.78 22.20 -12.85
C GLY A 254 -9.00 21.50 -13.42
N ASP A 255 -9.24 21.68 -14.73
CA ASP A 255 -10.42 21.16 -15.41
C ASP A 255 -10.33 19.66 -15.72
N ASP A 256 -9.10 19.10 -15.65
CA ASP A 256 -8.85 17.70 -15.97
C ASP A 256 -8.21 16.98 -14.76
N ARG A 257 -8.75 15.81 -14.39
CA ARG A 257 -8.20 14.92 -13.37
C ARG A 257 -6.71 14.60 -13.57
N MET A 258 -6.23 14.64 -14.81
CA MET A 258 -4.82 14.40 -15.16
C MET A 258 -3.88 15.44 -14.54
N VAL A 259 -4.37 16.62 -14.17
CA VAL A 259 -3.60 17.59 -13.37
C VAL A 259 -3.17 16.95 -12.04
N GLY A 260 -4.10 16.32 -11.34
CA GLY A 260 -3.82 15.60 -10.09
C GLY A 260 -2.87 14.41 -10.30
N HIS A 261 -3.14 13.55 -11.28
CA HIS A 261 -2.31 12.39 -11.59
C HIS A 261 -0.88 12.79 -11.96
N ASN A 262 -0.70 13.79 -12.82
CA ASN A 262 0.64 14.26 -13.22
C ASN A 262 1.37 14.97 -12.07
N ARG A 263 0.66 15.68 -11.19
CA ARG A 263 1.25 16.27 -9.98
C ARG A 263 1.72 15.17 -9.04
N PHE A 264 0.91 14.15 -8.80
CA PHE A 264 1.28 13.00 -7.97
C PHE A 264 2.48 12.24 -8.52
N ARG A 265 2.53 11.97 -9.83
CA ARG A 265 3.69 11.34 -10.47
C ARG A 265 4.96 12.14 -10.24
N ARG A 266 4.93 13.47 -10.45
CA ARG A 266 6.09 14.34 -10.21
C ARG A 266 6.49 14.37 -8.74
N PHE A 267 5.51 14.36 -7.84
CA PHE A 267 5.72 14.29 -6.39
C PHE A 267 6.47 13.00 -6.00
N VAL A 268 6.01 11.85 -6.49
CA VAL A 268 6.69 10.56 -6.24
C VAL A 268 8.11 10.58 -6.78
N MET A 269 8.32 11.10 -7.98
CA MET A 269 9.66 11.21 -8.57
C MET A 269 10.59 12.13 -7.76
N ALA A 270 10.07 13.23 -7.22
CA ALA A 270 10.87 14.18 -6.46
C ALA A 270 11.24 13.67 -5.06
N HIS A 271 10.28 13.08 -4.34
CA HIS A 271 10.40 12.83 -2.90
C HIS A 271 10.40 11.36 -2.49
N HIS A 272 9.96 10.43 -3.36
CA HIS A 272 9.81 9.00 -3.04
C HIS A 272 10.61 8.05 -3.93
N THR A 273 11.08 8.52 -5.08
CA THR A 273 11.98 7.70 -5.92
C THR A 273 13.31 7.51 -5.19
N PRO A 274 13.78 6.26 -5.00
CA PRO A 274 15.09 5.99 -4.43
C PRO A 274 16.18 6.72 -5.21
N LYS A 275 17.15 7.26 -4.48
CA LYS A 275 18.29 7.99 -5.07
C LYS A 275 19.60 7.38 -4.59
N VAL A 276 20.58 7.31 -5.51
CA VAL A 276 21.96 6.99 -5.23
C VAL A 276 22.79 8.19 -5.66
N ASP A 277 23.61 8.75 -4.78
CA ASP A 277 24.40 9.96 -5.00
C ASP A 277 23.59 11.15 -5.55
N GLY A 278 22.37 11.33 -5.01
CA GLY A 278 21.45 12.42 -5.37
C GLY A 278 20.72 12.25 -6.71
N LYS A 279 21.00 11.20 -7.47
CA LYS A 279 20.33 10.87 -8.74
C LYS A 279 19.31 9.75 -8.52
N PRO A 280 18.22 9.69 -9.32
CA PRO A 280 17.33 8.54 -9.30
C PRO A 280 18.11 7.23 -9.41
N ALA A 281 17.82 6.27 -8.54
CA ALA A 281 18.43 4.96 -8.57
C ALA A 281 18.13 4.28 -9.93
N HIS A 282 19.14 3.64 -10.50
CA HIS A 282 18.96 2.80 -11.66
C HIS A 282 18.28 1.49 -11.24
N PHE A 283 17.20 1.14 -11.89
CA PHE A 283 16.53 -0.14 -11.73
C PHE A 283 16.93 -1.01 -12.93
N PRO A 284 17.65 -2.12 -12.72
CA PRO A 284 18.12 -2.94 -13.82
C PRO A 284 16.94 -3.58 -14.56
N GLU A 285 17.01 -3.57 -15.88
CA GLU A 285 16.09 -4.33 -16.70
C GLU A 285 16.32 -5.83 -16.49
N SER A 286 15.24 -6.58 -16.25
CA SER A 286 15.33 -8.00 -15.99
C SER A 286 14.37 -8.81 -16.86
N SER A 287 14.75 -10.04 -17.21
CA SER A 287 13.92 -11.01 -17.88
C SER A 287 14.04 -12.37 -17.22
N SER A 288 12.92 -13.08 -17.12
CA SER A 288 12.86 -14.45 -16.62
C SER A 288 13.05 -15.45 -17.76
N PHE A 289 13.74 -16.55 -17.47
CA PHE A 289 13.70 -17.73 -18.32
C PHE A 289 12.36 -18.44 -18.13
N ASN A 290 11.48 -18.31 -19.09
CA ASN A 290 10.16 -18.90 -19.07
C ASN A 290 9.79 -19.41 -20.47
N TYR A 291 8.93 -20.42 -20.53
CA TYR A 291 8.27 -20.78 -21.76
C TYR A 291 7.18 -19.74 -22.09
N GLY A 292 7.00 -19.48 -23.39
CA GLY A 292 5.83 -18.73 -23.86
C GLY A 292 4.54 -19.50 -23.60
N ASP A 293 3.41 -18.84 -23.77
CA ASP A 293 2.11 -19.46 -23.67
C ASP A 293 1.67 -20.02 -25.06
N PRO A 294 1.19 -21.29 -25.15
CA PRO A 294 1.04 -22.25 -24.06
C PRO A 294 2.34 -22.93 -23.66
N SER A 295 2.59 -23.04 -22.33
CA SER A 295 3.71 -23.81 -21.79
C SER A 295 3.41 -25.30 -21.89
N PRO A 296 4.42 -26.15 -22.24
CA PRO A 296 4.24 -27.60 -22.27
C PRO A 296 4.07 -28.22 -20.87
N CYS A 297 4.30 -27.45 -19.83
CA CYS A 297 4.15 -27.86 -18.43
C CYS A 297 3.79 -26.66 -17.56
N ASN A 298 3.48 -26.88 -16.30
CA ASN A 298 3.11 -25.84 -15.37
C ASN A 298 4.26 -24.85 -15.18
N GLU A 299 4.12 -23.66 -15.75
CA GLU A 299 5.07 -22.54 -15.68
C GLU A 299 6.53 -22.98 -15.96
N TYR A 300 7.37 -22.95 -14.94
CA TYR A 300 8.83 -23.11 -15.01
C TYR A 300 9.29 -24.58 -14.96
N THR A 301 8.40 -25.52 -14.76
CA THR A 301 8.75 -26.90 -14.37
C THR A 301 9.45 -27.72 -15.41
N CYS A 302 9.38 -27.39 -16.69
CA CYS A 302 10.13 -28.08 -17.73
C CYS A 302 11.28 -27.27 -18.33
N LEU A 303 11.66 -26.20 -17.70
CA LEU A 303 12.85 -25.42 -18.07
C LEU A 303 14.11 -26.30 -17.93
N THR A 304 14.92 -26.31 -18.97
CA THR A 304 16.21 -27.04 -19.03
C THR A 304 17.37 -26.09 -19.26
N ALA A 305 18.60 -26.54 -18.97
CA ALA A 305 19.81 -25.77 -19.25
C ALA A 305 19.90 -25.39 -20.74
N ASP A 306 19.67 -26.35 -21.64
CA ASP A 306 19.75 -26.12 -23.08
C ASP A 306 18.74 -25.08 -23.57
N TYR A 307 17.52 -25.12 -23.06
CA TYR A 307 16.50 -24.12 -23.39
C TYR A 307 16.90 -22.72 -22.89
N ALA A 308 17.35 -22.61 -21.64
CA ALA A 308 17.81 -21.34 -21.09
C ALA A 308 18.98 -20.75 -21.90
N ILE A 309 19.97 -21.56 -22.25
CA ILE A 309 21.11 -21.15 -23.07
C ILE A 309 20.67 -20.74 -24.49
N ALA A 310 19.74 -21.46 -25.09
CA ALA A 310 19.19 -21.12 -26.40
C ALA A 310 18.44 -19.80 -26.36
N LEU A 311 17.70 -19.53 -25.28
CA LEU A 311 16.94 -18.29 -25.09
C LEU A 311 17.88 -17.08 -24.98
N ILE A 312 18.92 -17.14 -24.13
CA ILE A 312 19.88 -16.02 -23.98
C ILE A 312 20.63 -15.73 -25.30
N ARG A 313 21.00 -16.79 -26.05
CA ARG A 313 21.60 -16.61 -27.39
C ARG A 313 20.68 -15.90 -28.35
N ARG A 314 19.36 -16.15 -28.26
CA ARG A 314 18.36 -15.49 -29.08
C ARG A 314 18.21 -14.02 -28.70
N TYR A 315 18.21 -13.69 -27.40
CA TYR A 315 18.23 -12.28 -26.96
C TYR A 315 19.47 -11.54 -27.47
N LYS A 316 20.64 -12.18 -27.44
CA LYS A 316 21.90 -11.63 -28.00
C LYS A 316 21.80 -11.42 -29.52
N GLN A 317 21.18 -12.35 -30.25
CA GLN A 317 20.98 -12.25 -31.70
C GLN A 317 20.14 -11.04 -32.10
N PHE A 318 19.17 -10.65 -31.26
CA PHE A 318 18.28 -9.50 -31.52
C PHE A 318 18.74 -8.20 -30.82
N ASP A 319 19.90 -8.19 -30.18
CA ASP A 319 20.43 -7.04 -29.44
C ASP A 319 19.46 -6.48 -28.39
N ILE A 320 18.78 -7.36 -27.65
CA ILE A 320 17.82 -7.05 -26.58
C ILE A 320 18.18 -7.74 -25.26
N VAL A 321 19.49 -7.89 -25.00
CA VAL A 321 19.95 -8.54 -23.76
C VAL A 321 19.63 -7.64 -22.56
N PRO A 322 18.81 -8.09 -21.59
CA PRO A 322 18.55 -7.34 -20.37
C PRO A 322 19.77 -7.36 -19.45
N GLU A 323 19.79 -6.49 -18.45
CA GLU A 323 20.91 -6.42 -17.49
C GLU A 323 20.93 -7.62 -16.54
N VAL A 324 19.76 -8.24 -16.27
CA VAL A 324 19.63 -9.42 -15.41
C VAL A 324 18.75 -10.47 -16.07
N PHE A 325 19.27 -11.68 -16.18
CA PHE A 325 18.45 -12.87 -16.41
C PHE A 325 18.23 -13.61 -15.11
N TRP A 326 17.01 -13.98 -14.83
CA TRP A 326 16.67 -14.73 -13.64
C TRP A 326 15.99 -16.04 -13.97
N LEU A 327 16.46 -17.09 -13.29
CA LEU A 327 15.87 -18.40 -13.33
C LEU A 327 14.82 -18.44 -12.23
N ASP A 328 13.56 -18.43 -12.65
CA ASP A 328 12.44 -18.48 -11.72
C ASP A 328 12.31 -19.85 -11.08
N ALA A 329 11.24 -20.08 -10.31
CA ALA A 329 10.98 -21.35 -9.62
C ALA A 329 11.16 -22.60 -10.51
N GLY A 330 11.32 -23.75 -9.88
CA GLY A 330 11.30 -25.04 -10.57
C GLY A 330 12.65 -25.55 -11.08
N TRP A 331 13.76 -24.82 -10.91
CA TRP A 331 15.11 -25.31 -11.25
C TRP A 331 15.65 -26.39 -10.30
N TYR A 332 15.03 -26.52 -9.15
CA TYR A 332 15.42 -27.46 -8.09
C TYR A 332 14.80 -28.85 -8.30
N SER A 333 15.36 -29.85 -7.62
CA SER A 333 14.95 -31.26 -7.70
C SER A 333 13.48 -31.42 -7.36
N GLN A 334 12.81 -32.20 -8.17
CA GLN A 334 11.41 -32.51 -8.03
C GLN A 334 11.20 -33.74 -7.16
N ALA A 335 10.08 -33.83 -6.45
CA ALA A 335 9.71 -35.05 -5.74
C ALA A 335 9.47 -36.24 -6.73
N ALA A 336 9.58 -37.45 -6.26
CA ALA A 336 9.44 -38.64 -7.11
C ALA A 336 8.09 -38.74 -7.83
N ASP A 337 7.03 -38.15 -7.23
CA ASP A 337 5.68 -38.04 -7.79
C ASP A 337 5.49 -36.85 -8.72
N TYR A 338 6.48 -35.99 -8.81
CA TYR A 338 6.45 -34.75 -9.57
C TYR A 338 6.12 -34.96 -11.06
N LYS A 339 6.64 -36.04 -11.66
CA LYS A 339 6.36 -36.36 -13.07
C LYS A 339 4.86 -36.47 -13.37
N ASN A 340 4.07 -36.79 -12.35
CA ASN A 340 2.62 -36.87 -12.45
C ASN A 340 1.93 -35.54 -12.17
N HIS A 341 2.50 -34.68 -11.33
CA HIS A 341 1.87 -33.42 -10.85
C HIS A 341 2.41 -32.18 -11.50
N LYS A 342 3.62 -32.20 -12.05
CA LYS A 342 4.28 -31.07 -12.75
C LYS A 342 4.10 -29.73 -12.04
N ASN A 343 4.31 -29.73 -10.71
CA ASN A 343 4.08 -28.57 -9.87
C ASN A 343 5.34 -28.24 -9.06
N TRP A 344 6.02 -27.17 -9.45
CA TRP A 344 7.22 -26.68 -8.80
C TRP A 344 6.99 -26.32 -7.31
N ALA A 345 5.78 -25.89 -6.94
CA ALA A 345 5.46 -25.48 -5.58
C ALA A 345 5.56 -26.61 -4.55
N ASN A 346 5.42 -27.87 -4.97
CA ASN A 346 5.49 -29.03 -4.06
C ASN A 346 6.89 -29.28 -3.51
N THR A 347 7.93 -28.70 -4.12
CA THR A 347 9.34 -28.93 -3.78
C THR A 347 10.08 -27.66 -3.43
N VAL A 348 9.37 -26.53 -3.29
CA VAL A 348 9.92 -25.27 -2.81
C VAL A 348 10.66 -25.48 -1.49
N GLY A 349 11.87 -24.92 -1.39
CA GLY A 349 12.68 -24.93 -0.17
C GLY A 349 13.79 -25.99 -0.16
N ASN A 350 13.82 -26.95 -1.07
CA ASN A 350 14.92 -27.93 -1.09
C ASN A 350 16.21 -27.38 -1.70
N TRP A 351 16.13 -26.41 -2.62
CA TRP A 351 17.23 -25.68 -3.26
C TRP A 351 18.35 -26.56 -3.84
N THR A 352 18.03 -27.81 -4.17
CA THR A 352 18.94 -28.75 -4.82
C THR A 352 18.69 -28.74 -6.32
N VAL A 353 19.73 -28.48 -7.10
CA VAL A 353 19.62 -28.42 -8.58
C VAL A 353 19.10 -29.75 -9.12
N ASP A 354 18.09 -29.69 -9.97
CA ASP A 354 17.57 -30.86 -10.71
C ASP A 354 18.57 -31.30 -11.78
N ARG A 355 19.25 -32.40 -11.53
CA ARG A 355 20.31 -32.94 -12.39
C ARG A 355 19.79 -33.62 -13.68
N GLU A 356 18.53 -33.89 -13.78
CA GLU A 356 17.91 -34.39 -15.01
C GLU A 356 17.80 -33.28 -16.04
N ARG A 357 17.41 -32.08 -15.60
CA ARG A 357 17.22 -30.90 -16.45
C ARG A 357 18.46 -29.97 -16.53
N PHE A 358 19.30 -30.01 -15.52
CA PHE A 358 20.56 -29.28 -15.43
C PHE A 358 21.71 -30.26 -15.06
N PRO A 359 22.15 -31.11 -16.00
CA PRO A 359 23.13 -32.16 -15.70
C PRO A 359 24.43 -31.65 -15.09
N GLU A 360 24.94 -30.56 -15.61
CA GLU A 360 26.16 -29.90 -15.14
C GLU A 360 25.89 -28.81 -14.08
N GLY A 361 24.67 -28.74 -13.55
CA GLY A 361 24.23 -27.69 -12.65
C GLY A 361 23.84 -26.41 -13.37
N LEU A 362 23.80 -25.31 -12.62
CA LEU A 362 23.43 -24.01 -13.16
C LEU A 362 24.59 -23.26 -13.81
N LYS A 363 25.82 -23.76 -13.67
CA LYS A 363 27.02 -23.08 -14.16
C LYS A 363 26.98 -22.82 -15.68
N PRO A 364 26.60 -23.77 -16.56
CA PRO A 364 26.53 -23.51 -18.00
C PRO A 364 25.55 -22.38 -18.37
N VAL A 365 24.42 -22.29 -17.66
CA VAL A 365 23.44 -21.20 -17.86
C VAL A 365 24.02 -19.88 -17.39
N SER A 366 24.64 -19.85 -16.20
CA SER A 366 25.32 -18.68 -15.66
C SER A 366 26.43 -18.16 -16.58
N ASP A 367 27.25 -19.08 -17.11
CA ASP A 367 28.34 -18.71 -18.04
C ASP A 367 27.78 -18.07 -19.33
N ALA A 368 26.72 -18.63 -19.90
CA ALA A 368 26.09 -18.10 -21.10
C ALA A 368 25.47 -16.71 -20.86
N VAL A 369 24.87 -16.48 -19.68
CA VAL A 369 24.34 -15.16 -19.27
C VAL A 369 25.45 -14.15 -19.14
N HIS A 370 26.54 -14.48 -18.45
CA HIS A 370 27.70 -13.61 -18.28
C HIS A 370 28.39 -13.30 -19.61
N GLU A 371 28.53 -14.30 -20.49
CA GLU A 371 29.06 -14.11 -21.85
C GLU A 371 28.19 -13.15 -22.69
N ALA A 372 26.91 -13.10 -22.43
CA ALA A 372 25.99 -12.14 -23.04
C ALA A 372 26.09 -10.72 -22.45
N GLY A 373 26.86 -10.52 -21.35
CA GLY A 373 27.02 -9.25 -20.65
C GLY A 373 25.97 -8.97 -19.56
N ALA A 374 25.13 -9.95 -19.23
CA ALA A 374 24.10 -9.84 -18.22
C ALA A 374 24.53 -10.45 -16.87
N LYS A 375 23.79 -10.14 -15.81
CA LYS A 375 23.90 -10.79 -14.50
C LYS A 375 22.94 -11.96 -14.40
N PHE A 376 23.35 -13.01 -13.71
CA PHE A 376 22.51 -14.18 -13.46
C PHE A 376 21.94 -14.15 -12.05
N MET A 377 20.62 -14.33 -11.95
CA MET A 377 19.91 -14.40 -10.69
C MET A 377 19.10 -15.69 -10.61
N VAL A 378 18.93 -16.22 -9.43
CA VAL A 378 18.15 -17.46 -9.13
C VAL A 378 17.11 -17.14 -8.10
N TRP A 379 15.86 -17.62 -8.35
CA TRP A 379 14.72 -17.45 -7.41
C TRP A 379 14.88 -18.31 -6.16
#